data_39b8e0fd1ef2f56b5e06aae129f5af77
#
_entry.id   39b8e0fd1ef2f56b5e06aae129f5af77
#
_cell.length_a   1.000
_cell.length_b   1.000
_cell.length_c   1.000
_cell.angle_alpha   90.00
_cell.angle_beta   90.00
_cell.angle_gamma   90.00
#
_symmetry.space_group_name_H-M   'P 1'
#
loop_
_entity.id
_entity.type
_entity.pdbx_description
1 polymer ?
#
loop_
_entity_poly.entity_id
_entity_poly.type
_entity_poly.pdbx_seq_one_letter_code
_entity_poly.pdbx_strand_id
1 'polypeptide(L)'
;MTDRIDRKLGELGLALPQAAAPVAAYVPTVEAGGLLHISGQLPFDEGALMTGRLGADRDLDYGYRAAQRCALMLVAQMKAALGGLHRVERIVKLGVFVNSAADFTDQPKVANGASELMAELFGDAGRHARSAVGVPVLPLNAAVEIDAIVQIAPGEGAV
;
A
#
# COMPACT_ATOMS: atom_id res chain seq x y z
N MET A 1 -13.01 20.55 3.67
CA MET A 1 -12.38 20.73 2.33
C MET A 1 -11.93 19.37 1.83
N THR A 2 -12.31 19.00 0.63
CA THR A 2 -11.87 17.71 0.05
C THR A 2 -10.38 17.78 -0.25
N ASP A 3 -9.62 16.84 0.26
CA ASP A 3 -8.18 16.73 0.02
C ASP A 3 -7.88 16.54 -1.48
N ARG A 4 -6.75 17.07 -1.94
CA ARG A 4 -6.29 16.90 -3.34
C ARG A 4 -6.22 15.43 -3.74
N ILE A 5 -5.78 14.58 -2.82
CA ILE A 5 -5.67 13.13 -3.06
C ILE A 5 -7.06 12.48 -3.17
N ASP A 6 -8.00 12.88 -2.32
CA ASP A 6 -9.39 12.40 -2.42
C ASP A 6 -10.02 12.76 -3.78
N ARG A 7 -9.75 13.97 -4.29
CA ARG A 7 -10.21 14.35 -5.64
C ARG A 7 -9.57 13.49 -6.73
N LYS A 8 -8.25 13.26 -6.62
CA LYS A 8 -7.53 12.43 -7.61
C LYS A 8 -8.04 10.98 -7.60
N LEU A 9 -8.33 10.42 -6.44
CA LEU A 9 -8.97 9.11 -6.33
C LEU A 9 -10.31 9.09 -7.08
N GLY A 10 -11.15 10.12 -6.89
CA GLY A 10 -12.42 10.24 -7.60
C GLY A 10 -12.25 10.33 -9.11
N GLU A 11 -11.27 11.10 -9.61
CA GLU A 11 -10.94 11.19 -11.04
C GLU A 11 -10.52 9.84 -11.63
N LEU A 12 -9.83 9.01 -10.84
CA LEU A 12 -9.40 7.66 -11.23
C LEU A 12 -10.51 6.61 -11.06
N GLY A 13 -11.69 7.00 -10.56
CA GLY A 13 -12.78 6.07 -10.27
C GLY A 13 -12.47 5.11 -9.12
N LEU A 14 -11.55 5.50 -8.22
CA LEU A 14 -11.10 4.70 -7.08
C LEU A 14 -11.69 5.24 -5.78
N ALA A 15 -11.99 4.33 -4.85
CA ALA A 15 -12.41 4.66 -3.50
C ALA A 15 -11.45 4.00 -2.50
N LEU A 16 -11.14 4.73 -1.41
CA LEU A 16 -10.36 4.13 -0.33
C LEU A 16 -11.19 3.09 0.40
N PRO A 17 -10.61 1.91 0.69
CA PRO A 17 -11.23 0.95 1.58
C PRO A 17 -11.27 1.51 3.02
N GLN A 18 -12.03 0.87 3.88
CA GLN A 18 -11.90 1.11 5.31
C GLN A 18 -10.53 0.60 5.78
N ALA A 19 -9.82 1.42 6.55
CA ALA A 19 -8.53 1.01 7.13
C ALA A 19 -8.72 -0.24 7.99
N ALA A 20 -7.96 -1.30 7.67
CA ALA A 20 -8.06 -2.56 8.37
C ALA A 20 -7.50 -2.45 9.79
N ALA A 21 -8.19 -3.04 10.76
CA ALA A 21 -7.66 -3.22 12.11
C ALA A 21 -6.58 -4.32 12.12
N PRO A 22 -5.55 -4.22 12.99
CA PRO A 22 -4.54 -5.27 13.11
C PRO A 22 -5.16 -6.56 13.67
N VAL A 23 -4.72 -7.69 13.16
CA VAL A 23 -5.20 -9.03 13.58
C VAL A 23 -4.31 -9.70 14.64
N ALA A 24 -3.26 -9.01 15.11
CA ALA A 24 -2.27 -9.54 16.04
C ALA A 24 -1.79 -8.46 17.02
N ALA A 25 -0.78 -8.77 17.83
CA ALA A 25 -0.25 -7.90 18.89
C ALA A 25 0.66 -6.78 18.35
N TYR A 26 0.16 -6.00 17.39
CA TYR A 26 0.85 -4.83 16.83
C TYR A 26 -0.16 -3.75 16.45
N VAL A 27 0.35 -2.56 16.10
CA VAL A 27 -0.46 -1.42 15.62
C VAL A 27 -0.31 -1.24 14.11
N PRO A 28 -1.31 -0.70 13.41
CA PRO A 28 -1.22 -0.53 11.95
C PRO A 28 -0.21 0.54 11.55
N THR A 29 0.04 1.53 12.42
CA THR A 29 0.95 2.63 12.12
C THR A 29 1.71 3.09 13.35
N VAL A 30 2.94 3.58 13.13
CA VAL A 30 3.76 4.25 14.16
C VAL A 30 4.32 5.54 13.56
N GLU A 31 4.05 6.66 14.24
CA GLU A 31 4.64 7.96 13.90
C GLU A 31 5.89 8.18 14.76
N ALA A 32 7.04 8.36 14.11
CA ALA A 32 8.32 8.59 14.79
C ALA A 32 9.29 9.39 13.90
N GLY A 33 9.90 10.44 14.46
CA GLY A 33 10.95 11.20 13.76
C GLY A 33 10.52 11.85 12.45
N GLY A 34 9.26 12.27 12.32
CA GLY A 34 8.72 12.83 11.08
C GLY A 34 8.39 11.78 10.02
N LEU A 35 8.38 10.51 10.41
CA LEU A 35 8.01 9.40 9.54
C LEU A 35 6.79 8.68 10.09
N LEU A 36 5.92 8.24 9.19
CA LEU A 36 4.86 7.30 9.48
C LEU A 36 5.26 5.93 8.93
N HIS A 37 5.42 4.97 9.82
CA HIS A 37 5.65 3.57 9.47
C HIS A 37 4.31 2.85 9.42
N ILE A 38 4.03 2.16 8.32
CA ILE A 38 2.77 1.45 8.12
C ILE A 38 3.06 -0.04 8.00
N SER A 39 2.43 -0.82 8.86
CA SER A 39 2.52 -2.28 8.85
C SER A 39 2.00 -2.87 7.53
N GLY A 40 2.42 -4.08 7.21
CA GLY A 40 2.02 -4.76 5.98
C GLY A 40 0.50 -4.77 5.78
N GLN A 41 0.08 -4.36 4.58
CA GLN A 41 -1.32 -4.31 4.18
C GLN A 41 -1.63 -5.35 3.13
N LEU A 42 -2.80 -5.95 3.23
CA LEU A 42 -3.27 -7.02 2.35
C LEU A 42 -4.24 -6.49 1.27
N PRO A 43 -4.37 -7.21 0.14
CA PRO A 43 -5.17 -6.73 -0.99
C PRO A 43 -6.66 -7.08 -0.84
N PHE A 44 -7.37 -6.31 -0.02
CA PHE A 44 -8.82 -6.42 0.06
C PHE A 44 -9.49 -5.66 -1.09
N ASP A 45 -10.42 -6.32 -1.77
CA ASP A 45 -11.26 -5.75 -2.80
C ASP A 45 -12.72 -6.02 -2.48
N GLU A 46 -13.49 -4.96 -2.23
CA GLU A 46 -14.90 -5.02 -1.80
C GLU A 46 -15.13 -5.99 -0.61
N GLY A 47 -14.20 -6.00 0.34
CA GLY A 47 -14.26 -6.84 1.54
C GLY A 47 -13.74 -8.27 1.34
N ALA A 48 -13.39 -8.67 0.13
CA ALA A 48 -12.82 -9.98 -0.18
C ALA A 48 -11.30 -9.90 -0.32
N LEU A 49 -10.57 -10.81 0.31
CA LEU A 49 -9.13 -10.90 0.18
C LEU A 49 -8.76 -11.52 -1.16
N MET A 50 -7.89 -10.84 -1.92
CA MET A 50 -7.30 -11.40 -3.14
C MET A 50 -6.21 -12.40 -2.76
N THR A 51 -6.42 -13.68 -3.06
CA THR A 51 -5.56 -14.79 -2.67
C THR A 51 -4.95 -15.50 -3.86
N GLY A 52 -3.90 -16.27 -3.61
CA GLY A 52 -3.28 -17.16 -4.58
C GLY A 52 -1.81 -16.84 -4.82
N ARG A 53 -1.17 -17.69 -5.65
CA ARG A 53 0.26 -17.68 -5.90
C ARG A 53 0.55 -17.27 -7.33
N LEU A 54 1.32 -16.21 -7.51
CA LEU A 54 1.75 -15.71 -8.81
C LEU A 54 2.68 -16.72 -9.47
N GLY A 55 2.42 -16.98 -10.76
CA GLY A 55 3.15 -17.99 -11.52
C GLY A 55 2.65 -19.42 -11.33
N ALA A 56 1.67 -19.64 -10.45
CA ALA A 56 1.00 -20.93 -10.26
C ALA A 56 -0.49 -20.82 -10.64
N ASP A 57 -1.33 -20.34 -9.70
CA ASP A 57 -2.77 -20.21 -9.92
C ASP A 57 -3.22 -18.78 -10.22
N ARG A 58 -2.30 -17.81 -10.19
CA ARG A 58 -2.57 -16.40 -10.50
C ARG A 58 -1.59 -15.85 -11.53
N ASP A 59 -2.09 -15.02 -12.41
CA ASP A 59 -1.32 -14.34 -13.45
C ASP A 59 -0.80 -12.95 -13.02
N LEU A 60 0.04 -12.34 -13.87
CA LEU A 60 0.63 -11.04 -13.64
C LEU A 60 -0.42 -9.93 -13.46
N ASP A 61 -1.48 -9.93 -14.27
CA ASP A 61 -2.53 -8.91 -14.19
C ASP A 61 -3.28 -8.97 -12.85
N TYR A 62 -3.53 -10.16 -12.36
CA TYR A 62 -4.12 -10.35 -11.03
C TYR A 62 -3.20 -9.80 -9.93
N GLY A 63 -1.91 -10.12 -10.01
CA GLY A 63 -0.91 -9.62 -9.06
C GLY A 63 -0.79 -8.09 -9.07
N TYR A 64 -0.78 -7.49 -10.26
CA TYR A 64 -0.77 -6.03 -10.43
C TYR A 64 -1.99 -5.37 -9.74
N ARG A 65 -3.19 -5.91 -9.95
CA ARG A 65 -4.40 -5.43 -9.30
C ARG A 65 -4.36 -5.63 -7.78
N ALA A 66 -3.83 -6.76 -7.31
CA ALA A 66 -3.64 -7.01 -5.88
C ALA A 66 -2.69 -5.98 -5.26
N ALA A 67 -1.56 -5.67 -5.90
CA ALA A 67 -0.65 -4.62 -5.45
C ALA A 67 -1.33 -3.24 -5.41
N GLN A 68 -2.15 -2.91 -6.39
CA GLN A 68 -2.94 -1.68 -6.39
C GLN A 68 -3.90 -1.63 -5.19
N ARG A 69 -4.57 -2.74 -4.84
CA ARG A 69 -5.43 -2.82 -3.65
C ARG A 69 -4.65 -2.64 -2.36
N CYS A 70 -3.44 -3.23 -2.26
CA CYS A 70 -2.55 -2.97 -1.12
C CYS A 70 -2.20 -1.48 -0.99
N ALA A 71 -1.91 -0.81 -2.11
CA ALA A 71 -1.61 0.64 -2.11
C ALA A 71 -2.80 1.47 -1.62
N LEU A 72 -4.02 1.15 -2.06
CA LEU A 72 -5.22 1.82 -1.56
C LEU A 72 -5.42 1.61 -0.05
N MET A 73 -5.11 0.41 0.45
CA MET A 73 -5.16 0.14 1.89
C MET A 73 -4.09 0.94 2.65
N LEU A 74 -2.87 1.07 2.10
CA LEU A 74 -1.83 1.93 2.68
C LEU A 74 -2.30 3.39 2.77
N VAL A 75 -2.91 3.93 1.72
CA VAL A 75 -3.45 5.30 1.71
C VAL A 75 -4.59 5.45 2.73
N ALA A 76 -5.44 4.43 2.87
CA ALA A 76 -6.49 4.41 3.91
C ALA A 76 -5.89 4.47 5.32
N GLN A 77 -4.80 3.74 5.58
CA GLN A 77 -4.07 3.80 6.85
C GLN A 77 -3.44 5.18 7.09
N MET A 78 -2.85 5.80 6.06
CA MET A 78 -2.34 7.18 6.15
C MET A 78 -3.45 8.14 6.57
N LYS A 79 -4.59 8.08 5.90
CA LYS A 79 -5.74 8.95 6.18
C LYS A 79 -6.27 8.74 7.59
N ALA A 80 -6.39 7.51 8.04
CA ALA A 80 -6.85 7.18 9.39
C ALA A 80 -5.87 7.67 10.48
N ALA A 81 -4.57 7.46 10.27
CA ALA A 81 -3.53 7.85 11.22
C ALA A 81 -3.37 9.38 11.33
N LEU A 82 -3.46 10.09 10.20
CA LEU A 82 -3.13 11.51 10.11
C LEU A 82 -4.35 12.45 10.17
N GLY A 83 -5.56 11.90 10.15
CA GLY A 83 -6.80 12.69 10.08
C GLY A 83 -7.05 13.33 8.70
N GLY A 84 -6.29 12.93 7.69
CA GLY A 84 -6.35 13.44 6.32
C GLY A 84 -5.04 13.15 5.59
N LEU A 85 -4.97 13.42 4.30
CA LEU A 85 -3.78 13.14 3.49
C LEU A 85 -2.88 14.37 3.26
N HIS A 86 -3.31 15.53 3.71
CA HIS A 86 -2.59 16.80 3.57
C HIS A 86 -1.23 16.83 4.31
N ARG A 87 -1.07 15.99 5.34
CA ARG A 87 0.19 15.85 6.08
C ARG A 87 1.21 14.92 5.40
N VAL A 88 0.83 14.20 4.35
CA VAL A 88 1.75 13.36 3.59
C VAL A 88 2.65 14.23 2.72
N GLU A 89 3.95 14.25 3.03
CA GLU A 89 4.94 15.01 2.27
C GLU A 89 5.60 14.18 1.18
N ARG A 90 5.86 12.90 1.45
CA ARG A 90 6.53 11.99 0.51
C ARG A 90 6.33 10.54 0.89
N ILE A 91 6.08 9.70 -0.11
CA ILE A 91 6.25 8.25 0.03
C ILE A 91 7.75 7.96 -0.04
N VAL A 92 8.31 7.43 1.05
CA VAL A 92 9.76 7.21 1.16
C VAL A 92 10.14 5.83 0.63
N LYS A 93 9.43 4.80 1.08
CA LYS A 93 9.72 3.42 0.70
C LYS A 93 8.48 2.55 0.72
N LEU A 94 8.41 1.62 -0.25
CA LEU A 94 7.51 0.46 -0.22
C LEU A 94 8.32 -0.83 -0.10
N GLY A 95 7.90 -1.71 0.79
CA GLY A 95 8.33 -3.11 0.84
C GLY A 95 7.24 -4.00 0.26
N VAL A 96 7.51 -4.68 -0.84
CA VAL A 96 6.52 -5.47 -1.56
C VAL A 96 6.90 -6.95 -1.50
N PHE A 97 5.98 -7.76 -0.96
CA PHE A 97 6.10 -9.20 -0.83
C PHE A 97 5.05 -9.85 -1.74
N VAL A 98 5.51 -10.68 -2.65
CA VAL A 98 4.64 -11.35 -3.63
C VAL A 98 4.62 -12.84 -3.35
N ASN A 99 3.44 -13.39 -3.10
CA ASN A 99 3.23 -14.83 -3.01
C ASN A 99 3.52 -15.46 -4.38
N SER A 100 4.66 -16.11 -4.52
CA SER A 100 5.22 -16.47 -5.81
C SER A 100 5.62 -17.95 -5.87
N ALA A 101 5.40 -18.57 -7.03
CA ALA A 101 6.06 -19.82 -7.37
C ALA A 101 7.58 -19.61 -7.45
N ALA A 102 8.37 -20.66 -7.23
CA ALA A 102 9.83 -20.58 -7.15
C ALA A 102 10.50 -20.08 -8.44
N ASP A 103 9.86 -20.26 -9.58
CA ASP A 103 10.31 -19.83 -10.91
C ASP A 103 9.68 -18.51 -11.40
N PHE A 104 8.80 -17.89 -10.60
CA PHE A 104 8.21 -16.59 -10.93
C PHE A 104 9.20 -15.48 -10.57
N THR A 105 9.58 -14.66 -11.54
CA THR A 105 10.59 -13.61 -11.38
C THR A 105 10.08 -12.19 -11.74
N ASP A 106 8.79 -12.03 -11.97
CA ASP A 106 8.17 -10.75 -12.34
C ASP A 106 7.60 -9.97 -11.14
N GLN A 107 8.14 -10.18 -9.93
CA GLN A 107 7.74 -9.43 -8.73
C GLN A 107 7.79 -7.90 -8.95
N PRO A 108 8.81 -7.33 -9.63
CA PRO A 108 8.83 -5.89 -9.92
C PRO A 108 7.63 -5.42 -10.75
N LYS A 109 7.17 -6.21 -11.69
CA LYS A 109 6.00 -5.88 -12.52
C LYS A 109 4.69 -5.94 -11.71
N VAL A 110 4.56 -6.90 -10.80
CA VAL A 110 3.46 -6.95 -9.83
C VAL A 110 3.46 -5.70 -8.96
N ALA A 111 4.61 -5.36 -8.39
CA ALA A 111 4.79 -4.21 -7.51
C ALA A 111 4.45 -2.87 -8.18
N ASN A 112 4.57 -2.78 -9.51
CA ASN A 112 4.20 -1.58 -10.27
C ASN A 112 2.73 -1.19 -10.08
N GLY A 113 1.84 -2.11 -9.78
CA GLY A 113 0.45 -1.81 -9.43
C GLY A 113 0.33 -0.83 -8.27
N ALA A 114 1.19 -0.96 -7.27
CA ALA A 114 1.26 -0.02 -6.14
C ALA A 114 2.08 1.22 -6.48
N SER A 115 3.24 1.06 -7.09
CA SER A 115 4.15 2.17 -7.38
C SER A 115 3.55 3.20 -8.35
N GLU A 116 2.87 2.74 -9.38
CA GLU A 116 2.19 3.61 -10.35
C GLU A 116 1.04 4.37 -9.69
N LEU A 117 0.26 3.71 -8.83
CA LEU A 117 -0.79 4.40 -8.09
C LEU A 117 -0.24 5.47 -7.15
N MET A 118 0.84 5.21 -6.43
CA MET A 118 1.47 6.22 -5.57
C MET A 118 1.96 7.43 -6.37
N ALA A 119 2.57 7.23 -7.53
CA ALA A 119 2.99 8.31 -8.41
C ALA A 119 1.79 9.08 -8.98
N GLU A 120 0.70 8.40 -9.32
CA GLU A 120 -0.53 9.00 -9.82
C GLU A 120 -1.19 9.90 -8.76
N LEU A 121 -1.26 9.43 -7.50
CA LEU A 121 -1.89 10.16 -6.40
C LEU A 121 -1.03 11.32 -5.90
N PHE A 122 0.27 11.10 -5.70
CA PHE A 122 1.17 12.04 -5.02
C PHE A 122 2.13 12.77 -5.96
N GLY A 123 2.14 12.45 -7.26
CA GLY A 123 3.08 13.04 -8.21
C GLY A 123 4.53 12.67 -7.87
N ASP A 124 5.45 13.63 -7.96
CA ASP A 124 6.86 13.39 -7.63
C ASP A 124 7.07 12.96 -6.19
N ALA A 125 6.22 13.37 -5.26
CA ALA A 125 6.24 12.93 -3.87
C ALA A 125 5.83 11.45 -3.71
N GLY A 126 5.19 10.87 -4.69
CA GLY A 126 4.85 9.44 -4.73
C GLY A 126 5.99 8.54 -5.24
N ARG A 127 7.05 9.10 -5.80
CA ARG A 127 8.22 8.34 -6.26
C ARG A 127 9.07 7.94 -5.07
N HIS A 128 9.22 6.64 -4.86
CA HIS A 128 9.74 6.02 -3.65
C HIS A 128 10.84 5.01 -3.95
N ALA A 129 11.66 4.71 -2.94
CA ALA A 129 12.53 3.54 -2.95
C ALA A 129 11.69 2.27 -2.73
N ARG A 130 12.14 1.13 -3.27
CA ARG A 130 11.36 -0.11 -3.22
C ARG A 130 12.25 -1.34 -3.16
N SER A 131 11.80 -2.33 -2.40
CA SER A 131 12.18 -3.73 -2.58
C SER A 131 10.94 -4.51 -2.99
N ALA A 132 11.07 -5.41 -3.97
CA ALA A 132 10.01 -6.29 -4.42
C ALA A 132 10.56 -7.72 -4.50
N VAL A 133 10.08 -8.59 -3.61
CA VAL A 133 10.61 -9.94 -3.44
C VAL A 133 9.50 -10.97 -3.45
N GLY A 134 9.84 -12.19 -3.86
CA GLY A 134 8.96 -13.35 -3.78
C GLY A 134 9.07 -14.04 -2.43
N VAL A 135 7.94 -14.52 -1.95
CA VAL A 135 7.84 -15.40 -0.78
C VAL A 135 7.02 -16.63 -1.15
N PRO A 136 7.27 -17.80 -0.53
CA PRO A 136 6.54 -19.03 -0.87
C PRO A 136 5.06 -18.99 -0.49
N VAL A 137 4.70 -18.19 0.52
CA VAL A 137 3.33 -17.99 0.98
C VAL A 137 3.23 -16.72 1.82
N LEU A 138 2.09 -16.08 1.81
CA LEU A 138 1.74 -14.95 2.69
C LEU A 138 0.64 -15.35 3.68
N PRO A 139 0.49 -14.61 4.79
CA PRO A 139 -0.63 -14.83 5.71
C PRO A 139 -1.96 -14.86 4.96
N LEU A 140 -2.84 -15.77 5.34
CA LEU A 140 -4.16 -15.99 4.72
C LEU A 140 -4.10 -16.33 3.21
N ASN A 141 -2.93 -16.76 2.73
CA ASN A 141 -2.66 -16.98 1.31
C ASN A 141 -2.88 -15.71 0.45
N ALA A 142 -2.68 -14.53 1.01
CA ALA A 142 -2.76 -13.28 0.25
C ALA A 142 -1.80 -13.31 -0.95
N ALA A 143 -2.22 -12.72 -2.06
CA ALA A 143 -1.40 -12.68 -3.27
C ALA A 143 -0.20 -11.74 -3.16
N VAL A 144 -0.39 -10.61 -2.46
CA VAL A 144 0.61 -9.55 -2.26
C VAL A 144 0.45 -8.98 -0.85
N GLU A 145 1.54 -8.53 -0.24
CA GLU A 145 1.54 -7.73 0.98
C GLU A 145 2.52 -6.58 0.82
N ILE A 146 2.12 -5.37 1.25
CA ILE A 146 2.96 -4.18 1.10
C ILE A 146 2.98 -3.40 2.41
N ASP A 147 4.19 -3.07 2.90
CA ASP A 147 4.42 -2.09 3.95
C ASP A 147 4.95 -0.76 3.37
N ALA A 148 4.95 0.29 4.17
CA ALA A 148 5.39 1.60 3.70
C ALA A 148 6.05 2.43 4.80
N ILE A 149 6.94 3.33 4.38
CA ILE A 149 7.46 4.43 5.17
C ILE A 149 7.11 5.73 4.43
N VAL A 150 6.51 6.67 5.17
CA VAL A 150 5.98 7.91 4.63
C VAL A 150 6.55 9.09 5.43
N GLN A 151 7.08 10.10 4.77
CA GLN A 151 7.45 11.36 5.40
C GLN A 151 6.20 12.22 5.59
N ILE A 152 6.07 12.79 6.78
CA ILE A 152 4.88 13.55 7.16
C ILE A 152 5.24 14.91 7.74
N ALA A 153 4.39 15.90 7.49
CA ALA A 153 4.47 17.20 8.15
C ALA A 153 4.11 17.06 9.65
N PRO A 154 4.67 17.93 10.52
CA PRO A 154 4.28 17.98 11.92
C PRO A 154 2.76 18.14 12.09
N GLY A 155 2.21 17.50 13.12
CA GLY A 155 0.81 17.71 13.49
C GLY A 155 0.56 19.13 13.99
N GLU A 156 -0.67 19.62 13.88
CA GLU A 156 -1.06 20.90 14.48
C GLU A 156 -0.87 20.82 16.00
N GLY A 157 0.00 21.71 16.55
CA GLY A 157 0.29 21.76 17.98
C GLY A 157 1.60 21.08 18.41
N ALA A 158 2.41 20.55 17.50
CA ALA A 158 3.78 20.15 17.80
C ALA A 158 4.67 21.41 17.88
N VAL A 159 4.94 21.90 19.09
CA VAL A 159 5.91 22.97 19.40
C VAL A 159 7.20 22.33 19.90
#